data_39e9f11a04d3ef8cd6a62382800509a8
#
_entry.id   39e9f11a04d3ef8cd6a62382800509a8
#
_cell.length_a   1.000
_cell.length_b   1.000
_cell.length_c   1.000
_cell.angle_alpha   90.00
_cell.angle_beta   90.00
_cell.angle_gamma   90.00
#
_symmetry.space_group_name_H-M   'P 1'
#
loop_
_entity.id
_entity.type
_entity.pdbx_description
1 polymer ?
#
loop_
_entity_poly.entity_id
_entity_poly.type
_entity_poly.pdbx_seq_one_letter_code
_entity_poly.pdbx_strand_id
1 'polypeptide(L)'
;KVKKYYIILFKHKNKKIKKTSKKIEKGKKMLEMRYIRENSDKVKEFLKNRKSDFDLDALLKYDEVRRNLLQEVEMLKKERNESSSLIGKYKKEGKDTAELLSRMQEVSAKIKELDQKLAENDEKQLLLNYTIPNKLSPDTPIGNDEDDNVEIRKWGTPREFDFEIKSHDELGVNLGILDFERGAKLGGSRFTVYKNAAARLERALIAFMIDVHTQEEDFEEIFTPQLVKKEMMIGTGQLPKFAEDAYKIEGEEMYLIPTAEVTLTNLHNGEILDEEELPKHYCGYTACFRKEAGSGGRDLKGLIRQHQFNKVEMVKIVKPETSYDELESMVNSAEKILQKLNLPYRVISLCSGDIGFSAAKTYDLEVWVPSQNKYREISSCSNTEDFQARRAMIKYRDKETKKSHFVHTLNGSGLAVGRTLLAIMENYQQADGSIVIPEVLVPYMGGMTVIK
;
A
#
# COMPACT_ATOMS: atom_id res chain seq x y z
N LYS A 1 29.99 9.11 35.85
CA LYS A 1 28.95 9.91 35.15
C LYS A 1 28.37 9.16 33.94
N VAL A 2 29.12 8.41 33.16
CA VAL A 2 28.68 7.67 31.96
C VAL A 2 27.65 6.56 32.29
N LYS A 3 27.84 5.75 33.33
CA LYS A 3 26.88 4.70 33.79
C LYS A 3 25.50 5.26 34.19
N LYS A 4 25.45 6.48 34.75
CA LYS A 4 24.17 7.13 35.10
C LYS A 4 23.40 7.61 33.87
N TYR A 5 24.11 8.00 32.80
CA TYR A 5 23.52 8.41 31.52
C TYR A 5 22.89 7.24 30.76
N TYR A 6 23.57 6.07 30.76
CA TYR A 6 23.03 4.86 30.14
C TYR A 6 21.78 4.32 30.84
N ILE A 7 21.70 4.42 32.18
CA ILE A 7 20.52 3.98 32.93
C ILE A 7 19.33 4.91 32.69
N ILE A 8 19.56 6.22 32.51
CA ILE A 8 18.50 7.19 32.18
C ILE A 8 17.99 6.99 30.75
N LEU A 9 18.88 6.74 29.78
CA LEU A 9 18.51 6.41 28.40
C LEU A 9 17.73 5.10 28.30
N PHE A 10 18.13 4.07 29.06
CA PHE A 10 17.42 2.78 29.10
C PHE A 10 16.02 2.92 29.74
N LYS A 11 15.90 3.72 30.81
CA LYS A 11 14.58 4.02 31.43
C LYS A 11 13.69 4.88 30.54
N HIS A 12 14.24 5.81 29.76
CA HIS A 12 13.49 6.61 28.79
C HIS A 12 13.07 5.79 27.58
N LYS A 13 13.93 4.88 27.07
CA LYS A 13 13.62 3.96 25.98
C LYS A 13 12.49 3.00 26.38
N ASN A 14 12.56 2.41 27.59
CA ASN A 14 11.50 1.55 28.13
C ASN A 14 10.18 2.28 28.43
N LYS A 15 10.24 3.56 28.83
CA LYS A 15 9.03 4.38 29.03
C LYS A 15 8.38 4.81 27.71
N LYS A 16 9.20 5.05 26.67
CA LYS A 16 8.74 5.36 25.31
C LYS A 16 8.15 4.11 24.64
N ILE A 17 8.80 2.95 24.79
CA ILE A 17 8.31 1.64 24.32
C ILE A 17 6.98 1.30 25.00
N LYS A 18 6.84 1.45 26.33
CA LYS A 18 5.57 1.24 27.05
C LYS A 18 4.48 2.26 26.71
N LYS A 19 4.82 3.49 26.33
CA LYS A 19 3.84 4.49 25.86
C LYS A 19 3.42 4.21 24.42
N THR A 20 4.32 3.70 23.60
CA THR A 20 4.04 3.32 22.20
C THR A 20 3.22 2.03 22.15
N SER A 21 3.53 1.00 22.96
CA SER A 21 2.71 -0.21 23.07
C SER A 21 1.29 0.10 23.60
N LYS A 22 1.13 0.92 24.63
CA LYS A 22 -0.20 1.34 25.13
C LYS A 22 -1.00 2.19 24.13
N LYS A 23 -0.34 2.92 23.20
CA LYS A 23 -1.01 3.67 22.12
C LYS A 23 -1.35 2.77 20.93
N ILE A 24 -0.57 1.71 20.72
CA ILE A 24 -0.83 0.67 19.71
C ILE A 24 -2.03 -0.21 20.10
N GLU A 25 -2.25 -0.46 21.39
CA GLU A 25 -3.31 -1.34 21.91
C GLU A 25 -4.74 -0.79 21.77
N LYS A 26 -4.95 0.49 21.50
CA LYS A 26 -6.30 1.09 21.55
C LYS A 26 -7.02 1.27 20.21
N GLY A 27 -6.57 0.67 19.10
CA GLY A 27 -7.26 1.00 17.87
C GLY A 27 -7.02 0.17 16.61
N LYS A 28 -5.93 -0.56 16.49
CA LYS A 28 -5.63 -1.27 15.22
C LYS A 28 -6.40 -2.60 15.15
N LYS A 29 -7.56 -2.59 14.53
CA LYS A 29 -8.33 -3.78 14.23
C LYS A 29 -8.13 -4.14 12.75
N MET A 30 -7.20 -5.05 12.45
CA MET A 30 -7.18 -5.86 11.23
C MET A 30 -8.55 -6.55 11.06
N LEU A 31 -8.70 -7.47 10.11
CA LEU A 31 -9.86 -8.38 10.16
C LEU A 31 -10.07 -8.76 11.63
N GLU A 32 -11.25 -8.43 12.18
CA GLU A 32 -11.47 -8.60 13.61
C GLU A 32 -11.26 -10.07 13.98
N MET A 33 -10.43 -10.35 14.98
CA MET A 33 -10.19 -11.72 15.44
C MET A 33 -11.50 -12.46 15.78
N ARG A 34 -12.52 -11.71 16.20
CA ARG A 34 -13.86 -12.25 16.39
C ARG A 34 -14.46 -12.76 15.08
N TYR A 35 -14.39 -11.94 14.00
CA TYR A 35 -14.86 -12.35 12.67
C TYR A 35 -14.12 -13.57 12.14
N ILE A 36 -12.78 -13.58 12.24
CA ILE A 36 -11.93 -14.71 11.80
C ILE A 36 -12.34 -15.99 12.55
N ARG A 37 -12.55 -15.91 13.85
CA ARG A 37 -12.92 -17.04 14.68
C ARG A 37 -14.32 -17.57 14.37
N GLU A 38 -15.31 -16.65 14.21
CA GLU A 38 -16.70 -17.00 13.94
C GLU A 38 -16.94 -17.46 12.49
N ASN A 39 -16.03 -17.12 11.56
CA ASN A 39 -16.13 -17.42 10.13
C ASN A 39 -14.87 -18.10 9.58
N SER A 40 -14.22 -18.96 10.37
CA SER A 40 -12.93 -19.57 10.00
C SER A 40 -12.97 -20.31 8.65
N ASP A 41 -14.08 -20.99 8.32
CA ASP A 41 -14.23 -21.72 7.06
C ASP A 41 -14.31 -20.76 5.85
N LYS A 42 -15.02 -19.64 5.97
CA LYS A 42 -15.03 -18.60 4.92
C LYS A 42 -13.66 -17.97 4.74
N VAL A 43 -12.92 -17.78 5.85
CA VAL A 43 -11.55 -17.27 5.80
C VAL A 43 -10.62 -18.27 5.09
N LYS A 44 -10.74 -19.57 5.40
CA LYS A 44 -9.99 -20.62 4.69
C LYS A 44 -10.30 -20.64 3.20
N GLU A 45 -11.56 -20.47 2.84
CA GLU A 45 -12.01 -20.44 1.44
C GLU A 45 -11.40 -19.27 0.68
N PHE A 46 -11.49 -18.05 1.20
CA PHE A 46 -10.90 -16.91 0.48
C PHE A 46 -9.36 -16.97 0.43
N LEU A 47 -8.68 -17.47 1.48
CA LEU A 47 -7.24 -17.70 1.46
C LEU A 47 -6.85 -18.71 0.37
N LYS A 48 -7.61 -19.80 0.23
CA LYS A 48 -7.44 -20.78 -0.84
C LYS A 48 -7.62 -20.13 -2.22
N ASN A 49 -8.68 -19.34 -2.42
CA ASN A 49 -8.96 -18.65 -3.69
C ASN A 49 -7.84 -17.66 -4.06
N ARG A 50 -7.19 -17.04 -3.08
CA ARG A 50 -6.02 -16.17 -3.25
C ARG A 50 -4.69 -16.92 -3.34
N LYS A 51 -4.69 -18.27 -3.29
CA LYS A 51 -3.46 -19.08 -3.20
C LYS A 51 -2.49 -18.61 -2.12
N SER A 52 -3.05 -18.12 -1.00
CA SER A 52 -2.27 -17.58 0.10
C SER A 52 -1.72 -18.71 0.98
N ASP A 53 -0.45 -18.61 1.33
CA ASP A 53 0.26 -19.45 2.29
C ASP A 53 0.07 -19.01 3.76
N PHE A 54 -0.88 -18.11 4.02
CA PHE A 54 -1.15 -17.58 5.34
C PHE A 54 -1.55 -18.67 6.34
N ASP A 55 -0.83 -18.73 7.48
CA ASP A 55 -1.11 -19.69 8.54
C ASP A 55 -2.25 -19.23 9.46
N LEU A 56 -3.48 -19.54 9.05
CA LEU A 56 -4.68 -19.23 9.82
C LEU A 56 -4.74 -19.99 11.17
N ASP A 57 -4.27 -21.23 11.18
CA ASP A 57 -4.34 -22.06 12.40
C ASP A 57 -3.38 -21.52 13.48
N ALA A 58 -2.20 -21.03 13.09
CA ALA A 58 -1.30 -20.34 14.01
C ALA A 58 -1.94 -19.06 14.57
N LEU A 59 -2.64 -18.27 13.73
CA LEU A 59 -3.33 -17.06 14.19
C LEU A 59 -4.44 -17.36 15.19
N LEU A 60 -5.26 -18.39 14.92
CA LEU A 60 -6.31 -18.85 15.83
C LEU A 60 -5.74 -19.38 17.15
N LYS A 61 -4.58 -20.05 17.11
CA LYS A 61 -3.87 -20.51 18.31
C LYS A 61 -3.39 -19.34 19.17
N TYR A 62 -2.84 -18.28 18.57
CA TYR A 62 -2.47 -17.07 19.32
C TYR A 62 -3.69 -16.41 19.97
N ASP A 63 -4.85 -16.37 19.28
CA ASP A 63 -6.10 -15.85 19.87
C ASP A 63 -6.60 -16.69 21.04
N GLU A 64 -6.51 -18.00 20.95
CA GLU A 64 -6.86 -18.92 22.05
C GLU A 64 -5.97 -18.69 23.27
N VAL A 65 -4.65 -18.67 23.08
CA VAL A 65 -3.66 -18.40 24.14
C VAL A 65 -3.95 -17.04 24.78
N ARG A 66 -4.22 -16.01 23.97
CA ARG A 66 -4.57 -14.66 24.45
C ARG A 66 -5.78 -14.68 25.37
N ARG A 67 -6.86 -15.35 24.97
CA ARG A 67 -8.09 -15.43 25.76
C ARG A 67 -7.89 -16.15 27.09
N ASN A 68 -7.14 -17.25 27.09
CA ASN A 68 -6.83 -18.02 28.30
C ASN A 68 -5.97 -17.17 29.27
N LEU A 69 -4.93 -16.50 28.78
CA LEU A 69 -4.09 -15.61 29.60
C LEU A 69 -4.90 -14.44 30.18
N LEU A 70 -5.78 -13.81 29.40
CA LEU A 70 -6.66 -12.75 29.90
C LEU A 70 -7.57 -13.23 31.02
N GLN A 71 -8.19 -14.40 30.84
CA GLN A 71 -9.09 -14.98 31.87
C GLN A 71 -8.32 -15.26 33.18
N GLU A 72 -7.10 -15.83 33.09
CA GLU A 72 -6.26 -16.08 34.26
C GLU A 72 -5.86 -14.77 34.97
N VAL A 73 -5.43 -13.77 34.21
CA VAL A 73 -5.08 -12.43 34.73
C VAL A 73 -6.26 -11.76 35.42
N GLU A 74 -7.47 -11.85 34.82
CA GLU A 74 -8.67 -11.27 35.43
C GLU A 74 -9.06 -11.96 36.74
N MET A 75 -8.97 -13.30 36.81
CA MET A 75 -9.20 -14.05 38.04
C MET A 75 -8.21 -13.65 39.14
N LEU A 76 -6.93 -13.58 38.83
CA LEU A 76 -5.92 -13.16 39.78
C LEU A 76 -6.05 -11.69 40.24
N LYS A 77 -6.45 -10.80 39.34
CA LYS A 77 -6.76 -9.39 39.70
C LYS A 77 -7.96 -9.31 40.64
N LYS A 78 -8.99 -10.14 40.45
CA LYS A 78 -10.14 -10.24 41.35
C LYS A 78 -9.69 -10.73 42.73
N GLU A 79 -8.95 -11.86 42.80
CA GLU A 79 -8.38 -12.40 44.05
C GLU A 79 -7.54 -11.35 44.81
N ARG A 80 -6.68 -10.63 44.08
CA ARG A 80 -5.88 -9.55 44.68
C ARG A 80 -6.72 -8.44 45.27
N ASN A 81 -7.79 -8.04 44.61
CA ASN A 81 -8.70 -6.97 45.09
C ASN A 81 -9.49 -7.42 46.33
N GLU A 82 -9.97 -8.67 46.36
CA GLU A 82 -10.65 -9.27 47.50
C GLU A 82 -9.73 -9.39 48.72
N SER A 83 -8.51 -9.91 48.50
CA SER A 83 -7.49 -10.01 49.57
C SER A 83 -7.09 -8.63 50.11
N SER A 84 -6.97 -7.61 49.23
CA SER A 84 -6.67 -6.25 49.65
C SER A 84 -7.76 -5.66 50.56
N SER A 85 -9.03 -5.91 50.22
CA SER A 85 -10.17 -5.49 51.03
C SER A 85 -10.17 -6.19 52.41
N LEU A 86 -9.88 -7.50 52.41
CA LEU A 86 -9.83 -8.32 53.62
C LEU A 86 -8.70 -7.89 54.57
N ILE A 87 -7.51 -7.59 54.03
CA ILE A 87 -6.37 -7.03 54.80
C ILE A 87 -6.77 -5.71 55.46
N GLY A 88 -7.47 -4.82 54.73
CA GLY A 88 -7.95 -3.56 55.30
C GLY A 88 -8.90 -3.77 56.49
N LYS A 89 -9.80 -4.78 56.42
CA LYS A 89 -10.71 -5.15 57.50
C LYS A 89 -9.97 -5.77 58.68
N TYR A 90 -9.06 -6.75 58.43
CA TYR A 90 -8.29 -7.42 59.51
C TYR A 90 -7.39 -6.45 60.24
N LYS A 91 -6.75 -5.52 59.57
CA LYS A 91 -5.95 -4.46 60.22
C LYS A 91 -6.79 -3.61 61.18
N LYS A 92 -8.02 -3.27 60.82
CA LYS A 92 -8.96 -2.53 61.70
C LYS A 92 -9.39 -3.36 62.91
N GLU A 93 -9.50 -4.70 62.74
CA GLU A 93 -9.89 -5.62 63.80
C GLU A 93 -8.72 -6.12 64.65
N GLY A 94 -7.47 -5.68 64.37
CA GLY A 94 -6.26 -6.12 65.08
C GLY A 94 -5.84 -7.55 64.80
N LYS A 95 -6.34 -8.17 63.73
CA LYS A 95 -6.02 -9.55 63.34
C LYS A 95 -4.74 -9.62 62.53
N ASP A 96 -4.05 -10.77 62.57
CA ASP A 96 -2.86 -11.03 61.78
C ASP A 96 -3.19 -11.01 60.27
N THR A 97 -2.32 -10.41 59.47
CA THR A 97 -2.43 -10.28 58.02
C THR A 97 -1.25 -10.84 57.25
N ALA A 98 -0.30 -11.50 57.92
CA ALA A 98 0.98 -11.93 57.32
C ALA A 98 0.74 -12.93 56.15
N GLU A 99 -0.12 -13.93 56.32
CA GLU A 99 -0.45 -14.93 55.29
C GLU A 99 -1.11 -14.24 54.05
N LEU A 100 -2.09 -13.34 54.27
CA LEU A 100 -2.75 -12.60 53.20
C LEU A 100 -1.76 -11.68 52.44
N LEU A 101 -0.81 -11.09 53.14
CA LEU A 101 0.24 -10.27 52.51
C LEU A 101 1.17 -11.13 51.67
N SER A 102 1.60 -12.29 52.16
CA SER A 102 2.41 -13.24 51.39
C SER A 102 1.68 -13.69 50.12
N ARG A 103 0.43 -14.11 50.27
CA ARG A 103 -0.42 -14.48 49.11
C ARG A 103 -0.58 -13.35 48.10
N MET A 104 -0.77 -12.13 48.54
CA MET A 104 -0.83 -10.97 47.64
C MET A 104 0.47 -10.72 46.90
N GLN A 105 1.64 -10.98 47.49
CA GLN A 105 2.94 -10.91 46.81
C GLN A 105 3.05 -11.96 45.72
N GLU A 106 2.69 -13.23 45.99
CA GLU A 106 2.67 -14.31 45.02
C GLU A 106 1.72 -14.00 43.83
N VAL A 107 0.47 -13.60 44.14
CA VAL A 107 -0.52 -13.22 43.13
C VAL A 107 -0.03 -12.07 42.27
N SER A 108 0.60 -11.06 42.87
CA SER A 108 1.13 -9.90 42.15
C SER A 108 2.33 -10.28 41.25
N ALA A 109 3.19 -11.22 41.70
CA ALA A 109 4.27 -11.75 40.88
C ALA A 109 3.73 -12.53 39.68
N LYS A 110 2.70 -13.36 39.91
CA LYS A 110 2.06 -14.16 38.85
C LYS A 110 1.36 -13.29 37.81
N ILE A 111 0.62 -12.24 38.25
CA ILE A 111 0.02 -11.26 37.33
C ILE A 111 1.10 -10.62 36.43
N LYS A 112 2.25 -10.24 37.00
CA LYS A 112 3.34 -9.63 36.22
C LYS A 112 3.93 -10.59 35.19
N GLU A 113 4.10 -11.87 35.54
CA GLU A 113 4.55 -12.92 34.61
C GLU A 113 3.55 -13.11 33.47
N LEU A 114 2.25 -13.23 33.77
CA LEU A 114 1.20 -13.39 32.78
C LEU A 114 1.01 -12.17 31.88
N ASP A 115 1.08 -10.95 32.44
CA ASP A 115 1.04 -9.71 31.66
C ASP A 115 2.22 -9.65 30.65
N GLN A 116 3.40 -10.19 31.01
CA GLN A 116 4.53 -10.28 30.09
C GLN A 116 4.24 -11.32 28.98
N LYS A 117 3.77 -12.52 29.32
CA LYS A 117 3.40 -13.55 28.34
C LYS A 117 2.30 -13.06 27.39
N LEU A 118 1.33 -12.32 27.91
CA LEU A 118 0.26 -11.71 27.12
C LEU A 118 0.84 -10.71 26.12
N ALA A 119 1.74 -9.83 26.55
CA ALA A 119 2.37 -8.84 25.68
C ALA A 119 3.18 -9.50 24.54
N GLU A 120 3.93 -10.56 24.84
CA GLU A 120 4.70 -11.32 23.85
C GLU A 120 3.77 -12.04 22.85
N ASN A 121 2.68 -12.61 23.34
CA ASN A 121 1.67 -13.25 22.48
C ASN A 121 0.94 -12.24 21.59
N ASP A 122 0.55 -11.08 22.15
CA ASP A 122 -0.11 -10.00 21.42
C ASP A 122 0.79 -9.45 20.30
N GLU A 123 2.09 -9.33 20.53
CA GLU A 123 3.05 -8.91 19.50
C GLU A 123 3.12 -9.93 18.35
N LYS A 124 3.25 -11.23 18.66
CA LYS A 124 3.29 -12.31 17.66
C LYS A 124 1.98 -12.38 16.87
N GLN A 125 0.84 -12.32 17.56
CA GLN A 125 -0.48 -12.32 16.95
C GLN A 125 -0.64 -11.13 16.00
N LEU A 126 -0.22 -9.92 16.41
CA LEU A 126 -0.31 -8.71 15.60
C LEU A 126 0.56 -8.80 14.34
N LEU A 127 1.82 -9.24 14.49
CA LEU A 127 2.74 -9.40 13.36
C LEU A 127 2.18 -10.39 12.32
N LEU A 128 1.67 -11.53 12.77
CA LEU A 128 1.04 -12.50 11.88
C LEU A 128 -0.24 -11.93 11.24
N ASN A 129 -1.09 -11.24 12.01
CA ASN A 129 -2.32 -10.65 11.49
C ASN A 129 -2.06 -9.53 10.45
N TYR A 130 -0.88 -8.88 10.46
CA TYR A 130 -0.49 -7.97 9.39
C TYR A 130 -0.21 -8.66 8.04
N THR A 131 0.03 -9.97 8.03
CA THR A 131 0.31 -10.72 6.79
C THR A 131 -0.91 -11.42 6.19
N ILE A 132 -2.10 -11.30 6.81
CA ILE A 132 -3.33 -11.78 6.17
C ILE A 132 -3.72 -10.87 5.00
N PRO A 133 -3.95 -11.42 3.78
CA PRO A 133 -4.40 -10.62 2.65
C PRO A 133 -5.84 -10.12 2.83
N ASN A 134 -6.25 -9.15 2.02
CA ASN A 134 -7.64 -8.69 2.02
C ASN A 134 -8.58 -9.77 1.50
N LYS A 135 -9.84 -9.73 1.91
CA LYS A 135 -10.91 -10.54 1.32
C LYS A 135 -11.17 -10.08 -0.13
N LEU A 136 -11.65 -10.99 -0.97
CA LEU A 136 -12.03 -10.69 -2.34
C LEU A 136 -13.43 -10.08 -2.40
N SER A 137 -13.65 -9.19 -3.36
CA SER A 137 -15.00 -8.81 -3.78
C SER A 137 -15.72 -10.04 -4.38
N PRO A 138 -17.05 -10.17 -4.19
CA PRO A 138 -17.80 -11.23 -4.83
C PRO A 138 -17.67 -11.27 -6.38
N ASP A 139 -17.41 -10.12 -6.99
CA ASP A 139 -17.28 -9.98 -8.45
C ASP A 139 -15.85 -10.20 -8.95
N THR A 140 -14.88 -10.47 -8.06
CA THR A 140 -13.51 -10.77 -8.49
C THR A 140 -13.46 -12.14 -9.16
N PRO A 141 -12.98 -12.25 -10.41
CA PRO A 141 -12.85 -13.53 -11.10
C PRO A 141 -11.99 -14.51 -10.30
N ILE A 142 -12.39 -15.77 -10.25
CA ILE A 142 -11.56 -16.82 -9.64
C ILE A 142 -10.64 -17.40 -10.71
N GLY A 143 -9.34 -17.35 -10.46
CA GLY A 143 -8.31 -17.80 -11.40
C GLY A 143 -6.98 -18.09 -10.70
N ASN A 144 -6.01 -18.53 -11.50
CA ASN A 144 -4.73 -19.03 -11.02
C ASN A 144 -3.59 -17.99 -11.09
N ASP A 145 -3.52 -17.25 -12.19
CA ASP A 145 -2.45 -16.30 -12.50
C ASP A 145 -2.91 -15.29 -13.56
N GLU A 146 -1.97 -14.55 -14.14
CA GLU A 146 -2.24 -13.50 -15.14
C GLU A 146 -2.99 -13.98 -16.38
N ASP A 147 -2.91 -15.27 -16.74
CA ASP A 147 -3.59 -15.84 -17.91
C ASP A 147 -5.11 -15.99 -17.67
N ASP A 148 -5.56 -16.04 -16.42
CA ASP A 148 -6.97 -16.12 -16.03
C ASP A 148 -7.63 -14.75 -15.81
N ASN A 149 -6.92 -13.65 -16.07
CA ASN A 149 -7.47 -12.31 -16.01
C ASN A 149 -8.52 -12.08 -17.11
N VAL A 150 -9.58 -11.36 -16.80
CA VAL A 150 -10.72 -11.18 -17.70
C VAL A 150 -10.65 -9.84 -18.41
N GLU A 151 -10.56 -9.85 -19.75
CA GLU A 151 -10.65 -8.63 -20.55
C GLU A 151 -12.07 -8.04 -20.48
N ILE A 152 -12.18 -6.79 -20.04
CA ILE A 152 -13.46 -6.07 -19.87
C ILE A 152 -13.78 -5.25 -21.11
N ARG A 153 -12.80 -4.49 -21.63
CA ARG A 153 -12.96 -3.62 -22.81
C ARG A 153 -11.62 -3.27 -23.44
N LYS A 154 -11.67 -2.84 -24.68
CA LYS A 154 -10.55 -2.28 -25.43
C LYS A 154 -10.91 -0.92 -26.01
N TRP A 155 -9.87 -0.10 -26.21
CA TRP A 155 -9.99 1.18 -26.90
C TRP A 155 -8.83 1.39 -27.87
N GLY A 156 -9.11 1.99 -29.03
CA GLY A 156 -8.13 2.23 -30.07
C GLY A 156 -7.72 0.98 -30.85
N THR A 157 -7.06 1.19 -31.96
CA THR A 157 -6.52 0.13 -32.81
C THR A 157 -5.00 0.25 -32.87
N PRO A 158 -4.23 -0.81 -32.56
CA PRO A 158 -2.78 -0.81 -32.76
C PRO A 158 -2.43 -0.35 -34.18
N ARG A 159 -1.46 0.57 -34.28
CA ARG A 159 -0.94 1.04 -35.56
C ARG A 159 -0.22 -0.10 -36.30
N GLU A 160 -0.52 -0.26 -37.57
CA GLU A 160 0.28 -1.10 -38.47
C GLU A 160 1.44 -0.25 -39.02
N PHE A 161 2.63 -0.85 -39.08
CA PHE A 161 3.84 -0.20 -39.56
C PHE A 161 4.29 -0.87 -40.87
N ASP A 162 4.67 -0.07 -41.83
CA ASP A 162 5.24 -0.50 -43.11
C ASP A 162 6.79 -0.51 -43.11
N PHE A 163 7.38 -0.41 -41.92
CA PHE A 163 8.81 -0.44 -41.66
C PHE A 163 9.15 -1.30 -40.42
N GLU A 164 10.44 -1.63 -40.23
CA GLU A 164 10.91 -2.37 -39.09
C GLU A 164 10.76 -1.57 -37.78
N ILE A 165 9.97 -2.09 -36.85
CA ILE A 165 9.71 -1.48 -35.55
C ILE A 165 10.93 -1.64 -34.65
N LYS A 166 11.40 -0.53 -34.05
CA LYS A 166 12.43 -0.54 -33.01
C LYS A 166 11.80 -0.46 -31.64
N SER A 167 12.45 -1.12 -30.67
CA SER A 167 12.06 -0.98 -29.26
C SER A 167 12.41 0.39 -28.70
N HIS A 168 11.75 0.81 -27.63
CA HIS A 168 11.99 2.12 -27.01
C HIS A 168 13.43 2.32 -26.51
N ASP A 169 14.09 1.26 -26.06
CA ASP A 169 15.49 1.29 -25.65
C ASP A 169 16.42 1.53 -26.84
N GLU A 170 16.19 0.87 -27.98
CA GLU A 170 16.95 1.12 -29.21
C GLU A 170 16.71 2.54 -29.73
N LEU A 171 15.44 2.99 -29.83
CA LEU A 171 15.09 4.36 -30.23
C LEU A 171 15.76 5.39 -29.33
N GLY A 172 15.66 5.19 -28.00
CA GLY A 172 16.20 6.14 -27.02
C GLY A 172 17.73 6.26 -27.06
N VAL A 173 18.43 5.15 -27.29
CA VAL A 173 19.90 5.14 -27.45
C VAL A 173 20.29 5.79 -28.78
N ASN A 174 19.64 5.44 -29.89
CA ASN A 174 19.94 5.96 -31.22
C ASN A 174 19.72 7.48 -31.31
N LEU A 175 18.68 8.00 -30.68
CA LEU A 175 18.38 9.44 -30.57
C LEU A 175 19.21 10.15 -29.49
N GLY A 176 20.03 9.43 -28.73
CA GLY A 176 20.84 9.98 -27.65
C GLY A 176 20.04 10.57 -26.47
N ILE A 177 18.79 10.13 -26.29
CA ILE A 177 17.87 10.66 -25.28
C ILE A 177 17.70 9.74 -24.05
N LEU A 178 18.08 8.45 -24.15
CA LEU A 178 18.18 7.50 -23.04
C LEU A 178 19.60 6.99 -22.90
N ASP A 179 20.09 6.86 -21.66
CA ASP A 179 21.46 6.44 -21.38
C ASP A 179 21.44 5.39 -20.23
N PHE A 180 21.38 4.14 -20.61
CA PHE A 180 21.33 3.02 -19.69
C PHE A 180 22.71 2.71 -19.08
N GLU A 181 23.81 2.95 -19.81
CA GLU A 181 25.17 2.73 -19.32
C GLU A 181 25.49 3.67 -18.15
N ARG A 182 25.18 4.97 -18.31
CA ARG A 182 25.37 5.93 -17.23
C ARG A 182 24.38 5.69 -16.10
N GLY A 183 23.15 5.26 -16.38
CA GLY A 183 22.19 4.81 -15.37
C GLY A 183 22.78 3.69 -14.53
N ALA A 184 23.30 2.65 -15.17
CA ALA A 184 23.95 1.52 -14.49
C ALA A 184 25.20 1.94 -13.69
N LYS A 185 26.00 2.88 -14.21
CA LYS A 185 27.16 3.44 -13.50
C LYS A 185 26.75 4.16 -12.20
N LEU A 186 25.61 4.85 -12.20
CA LEU A 186 25.13 5.65 -11.05
C LEU A 186 24.44 4.79 -9.99
N GLY A 187 23.58 3.85 -10.41
CA GLY A 187 22.69 3.14 -9.50
C GLY A 187 22.70 1.61 -9.62
N GLY A 188 23.40 1.06 -10.61
CA GLY A 188 23.33 -0.35 -10.97
C GLY A 188 22.33 -0.61 -12.11
N SER A 189 22.04 -1.88 -12.36
CA SER A 189 21.04 -2.28 -13.37
C SER A 189 19.66 -1.67 -13.06
N ARG A 190 18.81 -1.53 -14.10
CA ARG A 190 17.44 -0.99 -13.97
C ARG A 190 17.36 0.45 -13.47
N PHE A 191 18.44 1.24 -13.65
CA PHE A 191 18.40 2.69 -13.54
C PHE A 191 18.68 3.30 -14.92
N THR A 192 18.00 4.40 -15.23
CA THR A 192 18.09 5.06 -16.54
C THR A 192 18.35 6.55 -16.37
N VAL A 193 19.23 7.10 -17.20
CA VAL A 193 19.41 8.54 -17.34
C VAL A 193 18.62 9.02 -18.55
N TYR A 194 17.66 9.89 -18.32
CA TYR A 194 16.91 10.57 -19.36
C TYR A 194 17.65 11.86 -19.76
N LYS A 195 17.79 12.12 -21.04
CA LYS A 195 18.50 13.27 -21.57
C LYS A 195 17.63 14.08 -22.53
N ASN A 196 17.88 15.38 -22.60
CA ASN A 196 17.31 16.27 -23.60
C ASN A 196 15.77 16.10 -23.78
N ALA A 197 15.34 15.63 -24.95
CA ALA A 197 13.93 15.49 -25.29
C ALA A 197 13.20 14.45 -24.40
N ALA A 198 13.84 13.32 -24.00
CA ALA A 198 13.23 12.36 -23.10
C ALA A 198 13.03 12.95 -21.69
N ALA A 199 14.00 13.68 -21.16
CA ALA A 199 13.87 14.35 -19.87
C ALA A 199 12.78 15.44 -19.90
N ARG A 200 12.60 16.10 -21.04
CA ARG A 200 11.50 17.05 -21.24
C ARG A 200 10.15 16.32 -21.31
N LEU A 201 10.08 15.22 -22.08
CA LEU A 201 8.85 14.42 -22.23
C LEU A 201 8.40 13.82 -20.91
N GLU A 202 9.32 13.35 -20.08
CA GLU A 202 9.03 12.85 -18.72
C GLU A 202 8.33 13.94 -17.88
N ARG A 203 8.86 15.16 -17.85
CA ARG A 203 8.23 16.30 -17.14
C ARG A 203 6.92 16.74 -17.77
N ALA A 204 6.83 16.72 -19.12
CA ALA A 204 5.62 17.06 -19.86
C ALA A 204 4.48 16.10 -19.52
N LEU A 205 4.77 14.81 -19.47
CA LEU A 205 3.80 13.77 -19.07
C LEU A 205 3.30 13.96 -17.64
N ILE A 206 4.21 14.24 -16.70
CA ILE A 206 3.84 14.50 -15.30
C ILE A 206 2.88 15.69 -15.22
N ALA A 207 3.25 16.83 -15.83
CA ALA A 207 2.41 18.04 -15.82
C ALA A 207 1.06 17.80 -16.50
N PHE A 208 1.06 17.16 -17.67
CA PHE A 208 -0.15 16.84 -18.41
C PHE A 208 -1.12 15.94 -17.61
N MET A 209 -0.60 14.87 -16.98
CA MET A 209 -1.42 13.97 -16.18
C MET A 209 -2.04 14.68 -14.96
N ILE A 210 -1.24 15.47 -14.24
CA ILE A 210 -1.73 16.26 -13.11
C ILE A 210 -2.80 17.27 -13.57
N ASP A 211 -2.55 18.01 -14.65
CA ASP A 211 -3.50 18.98 -15.17
C ASP A 211 -4.84 18.34 -15.56
N VAL A 212 -4.81 17.17 -16.21
CA VAL A 212 -6.04 16.45 -16.56
C VAL A 212 -6.83 16.05 -15.31
N HIS A 213 -6.17 15.48 -14.31
CA HIS A 213 -6.86 15.03 -13.10
C HIS A 213 -7.39 16.19 -12.24
N THR A 214 -6.69 17.34 -12.22
CA THR A 214 -7.07 18.47 -11.36
C THR A 214 -7.96 19.49 -12.03
N GLN A 215 -7.88 19.64 -13.38
CA GLN A 215 -8.65 20.65 -14.11
C GLN A 215 -9.87 20.10 -14.83
N GLU A 216 -9.85 18.82 -15.21
CA GLU A 216 -10.95 18.18 -15.93
C GLU A 216 -11.70 17.15 -15.07
N GLU A 217 -11.18 16.84 -13.89
CA GLU A 217 -11.74 15.91 -12.92
C GLU A 217 -11.67 16.53 -11.52
N ASP A 218 -12.20 15.83 -10.52
CA ASP A 218 -12.35 16.34 -9.16
C ASP A 218 -11.24 15.84 -8.22
N PHE A 219 -9.97 15.90 -8.68
CA PHE A 219 -8.83 15.55 -7.83
C PHE A 219 -8.12 16.78 -7.28
N GLU A 220 -7.78 16.75 -6.01
CA GLU A 220 -6.89 17.71 -5.36
C GLU A 220 -5.43 17.27 -5.55
N GLU A 221 -4.58 18.16 -6.09
CA GLU A 221 -3.14 17.89 -6.19
C GLU A 221 -2.46 17.98 -4.83
N ILE A 222 -1.74 16.91 -4.46
CA ILE A 222 -1.00 16.85 -3.21
C ILE A 222 0.47 16.50 -3.47
N PHE A 223 1.38 17.33 -2.98
CA PHE A 223 2.81 17.07 -3.00
C PHE A 223 3.27 16.58 -1.61
N THR A 224 3.75 15.34 -1.53
CA THR A 224 4.08 14.68 -0.25
C THR A 224 5.56 14.34 -0.11
N PRO A 225 6.07 14.16 1.14
CA PRO A 225 7.38 13.56 1.37
C PRO A 225 7.48 12.16 0.78
N GLN A 226 8.64 11.81 0.20
CA GLN A 226 8.92 10.48 -0.35
C GLN A 226 9.67 9.57 0.62
N LEU A 227 10.09 10.09 1.75
CA LEU A 227 10.69 9.39 2.87
C LEU A 227 9.72 9.35 4.03
N VAL A 228 9.30 8.16 4.44
CA VAL A 228 8.20 7.97 5.39
C VAL A 228 8.57 7.08 6.57
N LYS A 229 7.87 7.24 7.69
CA LYS A 229 7.97 6.37 8.85
C LYS A 229 7.42 4.98 8.54
N LYS A 230 7.96 3.97 9.23
CA LYS A 230 7.51 2.56 9.13
C LYS A 230 5.99 2.39 9.27
N GLU A 231 5.37 3.16 10.15
CA GLU A 231 3.93 3.10 10.40
C GLU A 231 3.10 3.46 9.15
N MET A 232 3.62 4.34 8.29
CA MET A 232 2.95 4.69 7.02
C MET A 232 2.97 3.51 6.05
N MET A 233 4.10 2.81 5.96
CA MET A 233 4.23 1.59 5.15
C MET A 233 3.32 0.46 5.66
N ILE A 234 3.10 0.38 6.98
CA ILE A 234 2.14 -0.56 7.58
C ILE A 234 0.70 -0.14 7.27
N GLY A 235 0.42 1.17 7.29
CA GLY A 235 -0.91 1.73 7.06
C GLY A 235 -1.52 1.31 5.72
N THR A 236 -0.74 1.23 4.66
CA THR A 236 -1.16 0.77 3.33
C THR A 236 -0.90 -0.71 3.05
N GLY A 237 -0.29 -1.46 3.99
CA GLY A 237 -0.04 -2.89 3.85
C GLY A 237 1.26 -3.25 3.13
N GLN A 238 2.14 -2.28 2.85
CA GLN A 238 3.45 -2.54 2.27
C GLN A 238 4.34 -3.34 3.24
N LEU A 239 4.28 -3.03 4.52
CA LEU A 239 4.96 -3.78 5.57
C LEU A 239 3.94 -4.55 6.43
N PRO A 240 4.31 -5.76 6.93
CA PRO A 240 5.61 -6.43 6.77
C PRO A 240 5.78 -7.22 5.47
N LYS A 241 4.70 -7.45 4.69
CA LYS A 241 4.66 -8.41 3.55
C LYS A 241 5.75 -8.16 2.51
N PHE A 242 5.99 -6.91 2.13
CA PHE A 242 6.93 -6.51 1.06
C PHE A 242 8.22 -5.87 1.61
N ALA A 243 8.68 -6.32 2.78
CA ALA A 243 9.90 -5.77 3.39
C ALA A 243 11.16 -5.94 2.53
N GLU A 244 11.25 -7.02 1.75
CA GLU A 244 12.37 -7.30 0.85
C GLU A 244 12.42 -6.36 -0.36
N ASP A 245 11.26 -5.86 -0.81
CA ASP A 245 11.15 -4.90 -1.92
C ASP A 245 11.35 -3.45 -1.49
N ALA A 246 11.29 -3.16 -0.19
CA ALA A 246 11.36 -1.80 0.32
C ALA A 246 12.80 -1.32 0.55
N TYR A 247 13.11 -0.09 0.15
CA TYR A 247 14.35 0.60 0.53
C TYR A 247 14.19 1.18 1.94
N LYS A 248 14.91 0.61 2.90
CA LYS A 248 14.98 1.11 4.29
C LYS A 248 16.23 1.96 4.48
N ILE A 249 16.11 3.06 5.23
CA ILE A 249 17.26 3.89 5.63
C ILE A 249 18.00 3.19 6.78
N GLU A 250 19.31 3.05 6.64
CA GLU A 250 20.15 2.41 7.64
C GLU A 250 20.15 3.24 8.96
N GLY A 251 19.98 2.56 10.07
CA GLY A 251 19.94 3.20 11.40
C GLY A 251 18.63 3.88 11.78
N GLU A 252 17.65 3.95 10.86
CA GLU A 252 16.35 4.58 11.07
C GLU A 252 15.17 3.66 10.77
N GLU A 253 14.02 3.95 11.35
CA GLU A 253 12.75 3.28 10.98
C GLU A 253 12.02 4.10 9.90
N MET A 254 12.77 4.46 8.84
CA MET A 254 12.32 5.25 7.70
C MET A 254 12.51 4.46 6.39
N TYR A 255 11.64 4.72 5.42
CA TYR A 255 11.60 4.01 4.14
C TYR A 255 11.36 4.98 2.98
N LEU A 256 11.98 4.75 1.83
CA LEU A 256 11.57 5.36 0.57
C LEU A 256 10.26 4.72 0.11
N ILE A 257 9.33 5.53 -0.38
CA ILE A 257 8.01 5.05 -0.80
C ILE A 257 8.09 4.26 -2.12
N PRO A 258 7.39 3.13 -2.25
CA PRO A 258 7.25 2.41 -3.52
C PRO A 258 6.17 3.00 -4.44
N THR A 259 5.33 3.92 -3.92
CA THR A 259 4.20 4.56 -4.58
C THR A 259 3.69 5.72 -3.70
N ALA A 260 3.13 6.76 -4.31
CA ALA A 260 2.47 7.84 -3.58
C ALA A 260 1.19 7.39 -2.83
N GLU A 261 0.64 6.23 -3.15
CA GLU A 261 -0.42 5.59 -2.37
C GLU A 261 -0.12 5.61 -0.87
N VAL A 262 1.15 5.32 -0.50
CA VAL A 262 1.57 5.29 0.92
C VAL A 262 1.34 6.63 1.58
N THR A 263 1.71 7.71 0.94
CA THR A 263 1.63 9.05 1.53
C THR A 263 0.23 9.63 1.44
N LEU A 264 -0.42 9.54 0.28
CA LEU A 264 -1.75 10.10 0.04
C LEU A 264 -2.81 9.43 0.94
N THR A 265 -2.80 8.10 1.07
CA THR A 265 -3.71 7.39 1.95
C THR A 265 -3.48 7.75 3.43
N ASN A 266 -2.20 7.87 3.84
CA ASN A 266 -1.85 8.14 5.23
C ASN A 266 -1.94 9.63 5.64
N LEU A 267 -2.37 10.55 4.77
CA LEU A 267 -2.68 11.93 5.16
C LEU A 267 -3.65 11.95 6.35
N HIS A 268 -4.61 11.05 6.35
CA HIS A 268 -5.62 10.93 7.41
C HIS A 268 -5.35 9.80 8.43
N ASN A 269 -4.09 9.35 8.56
CA ASN A 269 -3.73 8.28 9.50
C ASN A 269 -4.09 8.63 10.93
N GLY A 270 -4.97 7.83 11.55
CA GLY A 270 -5.43 8.02 12.93
C GLY A 270 -6.56 9.04 13.10
N GLU A 271 -7.16 9.50 12.02
CA GLU A 271 -8.21 10.52 12.02
C GLU A 271 -9.61 9.94 11.94
N ILE A 272 -10.57 10.71 12.44
CA ILE A 272 -12.01 10.50 12.27
C ILE A 272 -12.54 11.73 11.55
N LEU A 273 -12.78 11.57 10.25
CA LEU A 273 -13.32 12.62 9.38
C LEU A 273 -14.80 12.87 9.69
N ASP A 274 -15.30 14.04 9.41
CA ASP A 274 -16.74 14.24 9.36
C ASP A 274 -17.28 13.66 8.03
N GLU A 275 -18.49 13.10 8.06
CA GLU A 275 -19.09 12.48 6.87
C GLU A 275 -19.19 13.43 5.66
N GLU A 276 -19.37 14.72 5.93
CA GLU A 276 -19.49 15.78 4.92
C GLU A 276 -18.14 16.06 4.21
N GLU A 277 -17.01 15.60 4.77
CA GLU A 277 -15.70 15.72 4.12
C GLU A 277 -15.45 14.63 3.07
N LEU A 278 -16.33 13.63 2.97
CA LEU A 278 -16.23 12.54 1.99
C LEU A 278 -17.15 12.81 0.77
N PRO A 279 -16.75 12.41 -0.43
CA PRO A 279 -15.48 11.74 -0.77
C PRO A 279 -14.28 12.69 -0.78
N LYS A 280 -13.05 12.15 -0.62
CA LYS A 280 -11.79 12.86 -0.88
C LYS A 280 -11.10 12.20 -2.07
N HIS A 281 -10.72 13.00 -3.05
CA HIS A 281 -10.01 12.57 -4.24
C HIS A 281 -8.67 13.29 -4.31
N TYR A 282 -7.56 12.55 -4.21
CA TYR A 282 -6.21 13.08 -4.23
C TYR A 282 -5.43 12.54 -5.41
N CYS A 283 -4.66 13.39 -6.07
CA CYS A 283 -3.62 12.95 -6.99
C CYS A 283 -2.27 13.57 -6.62
N GLY A 284 -1.19 12.85 -6.93
CA GLY A 284 0.14 13.36 -6.64
C GLY A 284 1.21 12.67 -7.45
N TYR A 285 2.18 13.45 -7.89
CA TYR A 285 3.39 12.95 -8.51
C TYR A 285 4.46 12.63 -7.48
N THR A 286 5.08 11.46 -7.59
CA THR A 286 6.30 11.11 -6.84
C THR A 286 7.24 10.24 -7.66
N ALA A 287 8.54 10.28 -7.31
CA ALA A 287 9.42 9.16 -7.59
C ALA A 287 9.01 7.99 -6.68
N CYS A 288 9.09 6.79 -7.24
CA CYS A 288 8.78 5.52 -6.58
C CYS A 288 10.00 4.63 -6.57
N PHE A 289 10.21 3.88 -5.48
CA PHE A 289 11.42 3.10 -5.25
C PHE A 289 11.07 1.65 -4.92
N ARG A 290 11.51 0.70 -5.75
CA ARG A 290 11.27 -0.75 -5.58
C ARG A 290 12.53 -1.55 -5.83
N LYS A 291 12.88 -2.48 -4.95
CA LYS A 291 14.02 -3.39 -5.15
C LYS A 291 13.74 -4.48 -6.17
N GLU A 292 12.47 -4.71 -6.53
CA GLU A 292 12.06 -5.72 -7.51
C GLU A 292 12.62 -7.12 -7.21
N ALA A 293 12.68 -7.50 -5.92
CA ALA A 293 13.30 -8.73 -5.43
C ALA A 293 12.66 -10.00 -6.04
N GLY A 294 11.34 -9.97 -6.28
CA GLY A 294 10.58 -11.09 -6.85
C GLY A 294 10.55 -11.15 -8.39
N SER A 295 11.24 -10.24 -9.10
CA SER A 295 11.07 -10.10 -10.57
C SER A 295 11.67 -11.24 -11.42
N GLY A 296 12.50 -12.11 -10.83
CA GLY A 296 13.05 -13.30 -11.51
C GLY A 296 13.82 -13.02 -12.81
N GLY A 297 14.37 -11.81 -13.01
CA GLY A 297 15.10 -11.43 -14.22
C GLY A 297 14.20 -11.01 -15.40
N ARG A 298 12.90 -10.88 -15.22
CA ARG A 298 11.98 -10.36 -16.26
C ARG A 298 12.23 -8.89 -16.53
N ASP A 299 12.03 -8.47 -17.79
CA ASP A 299 12.12 -7.06 -18.24
C ASP A 299 13.40 -6.34 -17.78
N LEU A 300 14.57 -6.96 -18.04
CA LEU A 300 15.88 -6.41 -17.65
C LEU A 300 16.31 -5.19 -18.48
N LYS A 301 15.74 -5.03 -19.68
CA LYS A 301 16.07 -3.94 -20.61
C LYS A 301 14.96 -2.88 -20.63
N GLY A 302 15.36 -1.66 -20.96
CA GLY A 302 14.44 -0.56 -21.20
C GLY A 302 13.79 0.01 -19.93
N LEU A 303 12.59 0.58 -20.09
CA LEU A 303 11.89 1.37 -19.07
C LEU A 303 10.75 0.62 -18.37
N ILE A 304 10.49 -0.66 -18.72
CA ILE A 304 9.32 -1.40 -18.22
C ILE A 304 9.43 -1.65 -16.71
N ARG A 305 10.63 -2.01 -16.23
CA ARG A 305 10.87 -2.38 -14.83
C ARG A 305 12.13 -1.73 -14.29
N GLN A 306 11.94 -0.71 -13.44
CA GLN A 306 13.01 0.12 -12.90
C GLN A 306 12.97 0.13 -11.36
N HIS A 307 14.14 0.28 -10.72
CA HIS A 307 14.26 0.47 -9.26
C HIS A 307 13.78 1.84 -8.80
N GLN A 308 13.91 2.84 -9.67
CA GLN A 308 13.37 4.19 -9.48
C GLN A 308 12.61 4.59 -10.73
N PHE A 309 11.36 5.00 -10.57
CA PHE A 309 10.49 5.48 -11.66
C PHE A 309 9.52 6.54 -11.16
N ASN A 310 8.98 7.32 -12.07
CA ASN A 310 8.00 8.36 -11.77
C ASN A 310 6.57 7.86 -12.00
N LYS A 311 5.66 8.26 -11.12
CA LYS A 311 4.25 7.91 -11.19
C LYS A 311 3.36 9.06 -10.72
N VAL A 312 2.31 9.34 -11.45
CA VAL A 312 1.16 10.09 -10.95
C VAL A 312 0.22 9.07 -10.32
N GLU A 313 -0.15 9.27 -9.08
CA GLU A 313 -1.00 8.36 -8.31
C GLU A 313 -2.29 9.06 -7.96
N MET A 314 -3.40 8.34 -8.08
CA MET A 314 -4.72 8.73 -7.62
C MET A 314 -5.07 7.93 -6.36
N VAL A 315 -5.63 8.59 -5.35
CA VAL A 315 -6.17 7.95 -4.15
C VAL A 315 -7.53 8.55 -3.86
N LYS A 316 -8.51 7.68 -3.57
CA LYS A 316 -9.83 8.09 -3.10
C LYS A 316 -10.09 7.54 -1.71
N ILE A 317 -10.67 8.39 -0.84
CA ILE A 317 -11.14 8.03 0.50
C ILE A 317 -12.64 8.29 0.53
N VAL A 318 -13.42 7.20 0.66
CA VAL A 318 -14.85 7.26 0.38
C VAL A 318 -15.66 6.46 1.40
N LYS A 319 -16.97 6.63 1.36
CA LYS A 319 -17.88 5.76 2.12
C LYS A 319 -17.95 4.36 1.47
N PRO A 320 -18.22 3.31 2.29
CA PRO A 320 -18.32 1.93 1.78
C PRO A 320 -19.32 1.77 0.63
N GLU A 321 -20.44 2.46 0.71
CA GLU A 321 -21.59 2.32 -0.19
C GLU A 321 -21.27 2.78 -1.63
N THR A 322 -20.35 3.75 -1.79
CA THR A 322 -20.00 4.34 -3.10
C THR A 322 -18.70 3.80 -3.67
N SER A 323 -17.97 2.95 -2.92
CA SER A 323 -16.57 2.64 -3.24
C SER A 323 -16.36 1.90 -4.57
N TYR A 324 -17.34 1.13 -5.04
CA TYR A 324 -17.23 0.43 -6.32
C TYR A 324 -17.54 1.34 -7.50
N ASP A 325 -18.47 2.29 -7.37
CA ASP A 325 -18.70 3.33 -8.37
C ASP A 325 -17.48 4.26 -8.48
N GLU A 326 -16.84 4.53 -7.34
CA GLU A 326 -15.59 5.30 -7.30
C GLU A 326 -14.40 4.54 -7.91
N LEU A 327 -14.39 3.20 -7.89
CA LEU A 327 -13.42 2.39 -8.61
C LEU A 327 -13.61 2.54 -10.13
N GLU A 328 -14.83 2.41 -10.65
CA GLU A 328 -15.12 2.60 -12.06
C GLU A 328 -14.75 4.04 -12.52
N SER A 329 -15.08 5.03 -11.72
CA SER A 329 -14.69 6.43 -11.97
C SER A 329 -13.16 6.59 -12.03
N MET A 330 -12.40 5.94 -11.13
CA MET A 330 -10.93 5.98 -11.13
C MET A 330 -10.33 5.32 -12.38
N VAL A 331 -10.90 4.19 -12.82
CA VAL A 331 -10.50 3.53 -14.09
C VAL A 331 -10.73 4.48 -15.27
N ASN A 332 -11.89 5.12 -15.33
CA ASN A 332 -12.20 6.08 -16.39
C ASN A 332 -11.21 7.27 -16.41
N SER A 333 -10.76 7.72 -15.23
CA SER A 333 -9.73 8.77 -15.12
C SER A 333 -8.40 8.35 -15.74
N ALA A 334 -7.97 7.10 -15.48
CA ALA A 334 -6.75 6.57 -16.11
C ALA A 334 -6.92 6.37 -17.63
N GLU A 335 -8.07 5.85 -18.07
CA GLU A 335 -8.41 5.69 -19.50
C GLU A 335 -8.38 7.03 -20.25
N LYS A 336 -8.89 8.12 -19.64
CA LYS A 336 -8.88 9.46 -20.22
C LYS A 336 -7.48 9.92 -20.60
N ILE A 337 -6.47 9.65 -19.80
CA ILE A 337 -5.07 9.97 -20.13
C ILE A 337 -4.63 9.22 -21.40
N LEU A 338 -4.89 7.92 -21.49
CA LEU A 338 -4.53 7.10 -22.66
C LEU A 338 -5.28 7.53 -23.92
N GLN A 339 -6.56 7.86 -23.78
CA GLN A 339 -7.40 8.35 -24.89
C GLN A 339 -6.90 9.70 -25.42
N LYS A 340 -6.58 10.64 -24.53
CA LYS A 340 -6.00 11.94 -24.93
C LYS A 340 -4.64 11.80 -25.61
N LEU A 341 -3.84 10.81 -25.20
CA LEU A 341 -2.57 10.48 -25.84
C LEU A 341 -2.75 9.63 -27.11
N ASN A 342 -3.97 9.23 -27.45
CA ASN A 342 -4.32 8.36 -28.57
C ASN A 342 -3.48 7.07 -28.59
N LEU A 343 -3.33 6.43 -27.42
CA LEU A 343 -2.61 5.17 -27.23
C LEU A 343 -3.61 4.02 -27.11
N PRO A 344 -3.53 2.97 -27.94
CA PRO A 344 -4.40 1.78 -27.82
C PRO A 344 -4.17 1.05 -26.51
N TYR A 345 -5.24 0.66 -25.83
CA TYR A 345 -5.18 -0.05 -24.56
C TYR A 345 -6.33 -1.05 -24.40
N ARG A 346 -6.21 -1.90 -23.40
CA ARG A 346 -7.30 -2.72 -22.87
C ARG A 346 -7.41 -2.57 -21.36
N VAL A 347 -8.60 -2.85 -20.84
CA VAL A 347 -8.88 -2.95 -19.40
C VAL A 347 -9.17 -4.41 -19.08
N ILE A 348 -8.48 -4.94 -18.08
CA ILE A 348 -8.66 -6.30 -17.57
C ILE A 348 -9.06 -6.28 -16.11
N SER A 349 -9.91 -7.21 -15.68
CA SER A 349 -10.18 -7.46 -14.26
C SER A 349 -9.26 -8.56 -13.78
N LEU A 350 -8.48 -8.28 -12.75
CA LEU A 350 -7.57 -9.26 -12.19
C LEU A 350 -8.32 -10.38 -11.48
N CYS A 351 -7.87 -11.61 -11.69
CA CYS A 351 -8.39 -12.78 -11.00
C CYS A 351 -7.81 -12.94 -9.59
N SER A 352 -8.39 -13.85 -8.82
CA SER A 352 -8.01 -14.11 -7.42
C SER A 352 -6.56 -14.55 -7.22
N GLY A 353 -5.92 -15.13 -8.24
CA GLY A 353 -4.53 -15.59 -8.20
C GLY A 353 -3.51 -14.52 -8.53
N ASP A 354 -3.92 -13.43 -9.19
CA ASP A 354 -3.05 -12.34 -9.64
C ASP A 354 -3.26 -11.03 -8.85
N ILE A 355 -4.42 -10.84 -8.24
CA ILE A 355 -4.79 -9.62 -7.52
C ILE A 355 -3.87 -9.32 -6.33
N GLY A 356 -3.47 -8.06 -6.17
CA GLY A 356 -2.58 -7.58 -5.12
C GLY A 356 -3.06 -7.86 -3.69
N PHE A 357 -2.11 -7.95 -2.74
CA PHE A 357 -2.33 -8.33 -1.34
C PHE A 357 -3.41 -7.50 -0.62
N SER A 358 -3.44 -6.19 -0.83
CA SER A 358 -4.36 -5.26 -0.16
C SER A 358 -5.72 -5.10 -0.87
N ALA A 359 -5.82 -5.50 -2.14
CA ALA A 359 -6.99 -5.23 -2.96
C ALA A 359 -8.10 -6.27 -2.77
N ALA A 360 -9.35 -5.81 -2.83
CA ALA A 360 -10.55 -6.64 -2.92
C ALA A 360 -10.97 -6.85 -4.38
N LYS A 361 -10.81 -5.83 -5.22
CA LYS A 361 -11.05 -5.84 -6.67
C LYS A 361 -10.04 -4.92 -7.34
N THR A 362 -9.50 -5.34 -8.48
CA THR A 362 -8.53 -4.56 -9.26
C THR A 362 -8.86 -4.62 -10.74
N TYR A 363 -8.76 -3.47 -11.40
CA TYR A 363 -8.68 -3.36 -12.84
C TYR A 363 -7.29 -2.88 -13.23
N ASP A 364 -6.65 -3.58 -14.18
CA ASP A 364 -5.44 -3.12 -14.82
C ASP A 364 -5.76 -2.55 -16.20
N LEU A 365 -5.12 -1.44 -16.52
CA LEU A 365 -5.06 -0.90 -17.86
C LEU A 365 -3.73 -1.32 -18.47
N GLU A 366 -3.80 -1.90 -19.66
CA GLU A 366 -2.62 -2.34 -20.39
C GLU A 366 -2.52 -1.61 -21.72
N VAL A 367 -1.41 -0.92 -21.97
CA VAL A 367 -1.14 -0.19 -23.21
C VAL A 367 -0.45 -1.10 -24.23
N TRP A 368 -0.77 -0.91 -25.52
CA TRP A 368 -0.12 -1.64 -26.60
C TRP A 368 1.34 -1.23 -26.76
N VAL A 369 2.23 -2.21 -26.80
CA VAL A 369 3.67 -2.05 -27.01
C VAL A 369 4.06 -2.77 -28.33
N PRO A 370 4.24 -2.00 -29.41
CA PRO A 370 4.48 -2.53 -30.76
C PRO A 370 5.63 -3.53 -30.86
N SER A 371 6.80 -3.22 -30.30
CA SER A 371 7.99 -4.07 -30.37
C SER A 371 7.80 -5.45 -29.71
N GLN A 372 6.88 -5.54 -28.76
CA GLN A 372 6.57 -6.78 -28.05
C GLN A 372 5.32 -7.49 -28.61
N ASN A 373 4.60 -6.84 -29.52
CA ASN A 373 3.33 -7.30 -30.07
C ASN A 373 2.34 -7.75 -28.98
N LYS A 374 2.25 -6.97 -27.88
CA LYS A 374 1.35 -7.26 -26.75
C LYS A 374 0.99 -6.02 -25.94
N TYR A 375 -0.06 -6.16 -25.16
CA TYR A 375 -0.43 -5.19 -24.14
C TYR A 375 0.44 -5.33 -22.90
N ARG A 376 0.80 -4.20 -22.26
CA ARG A 376 1.61 -4.14 -21.03
C ARG A 376 0.93 -3.23 -20.02
N GLU A 377 0.87 -3.68 -18.77
CA GLU A 377 0.31 -2.90 -17.66
C GLU A 377 0.92 -1.50 -17.58
N ILE A 378 0.08 -0.48 -17.51
CA ILE A 378 0.45 0.93 -17.37
C ILE A 378 -0.22 1.59 -16.18
N SER A 379 -1.36 1.05 -15.75
CA SER A 379 -2.07 1.46 -14.55
C SER A 379 -2.72 0.25 -13.88
N SER A 380 -2.80 0.26 -12.57
CA SER A 380 -3.55 -0.69 -11.76
C SER A 380 -4.44 0.09 -10.80
N CYS A 381 -5.76 -0.06 -10.91
CA CYS A 381 -6.76 0.63 -10.09
C CYS A 381 -7.43 -0.36 -9.15
N SER A 382 -7.27 -0.16 -7.85
CA SER A 382 -7.70 -1.10 -6.81
C SER A 382 -8.66 -0.47 -5.81
N ASN A 383 -9.71 -1.21 -5.47
CA ASN A 383 -10.50 -0.96 -4.25
C ASN A 383 -9.97 -1.88 -3.15
N THR A 384 -9.49 -1.29 -2.06
CA THR A 384 -8.99 -2.04 -0.90
C THR A 384 -10.05 -2.20 0.19
N GLU A 385 -11.25 -1.72 -0.05
CA GLU A 385 -12.31 -1.62 0.95
C GLU A 385 -11.76 -0.99 2.25
N ASP A 386 -12.04 -1.57 3.41
CA ASP A 386 -11.58 -1.06 4.70
C ASP A 386 -10.19 -1.59 5.15
N PHE A 387 -9.49 -2.35 4.30
CA PHE A 387 -8.23 -2.98 4.65
C PHE A 387 -7.14 -2.00 5.09
N GLN A 388 -6.92 -0.94 4.33
CA GLN A 388 -5.97 0.12 4.66
C GLN A 388 -6.53 1.03 5.76
N ALA A 389 -7.81 1.35 5.71
CA ALA A 389 -8.46 2.16 6.74
C ALA A 389 -8.36 1.54 8.13
N ARG A 390 -8.45 0.21 8.26
CA ARG A 390 -8.23 -0.51 9.52
C ARG A 390 -6.77 -0.41 9.99
N ARG A 391 -5.80 -0.51 9.09
CA ARG A 391 -4.37 -0.40 9.40
C ARG A 391 -3.97 1.01 9.79
N ALA A 392 -4.45 1.99 9.03
CA ALA A 392 -4.16 3.41 9.24
C ALA A 392 -5.12 4.08 10.23
N MET A 393 -6.18 3.38 10.71
CA MET A 393 -7.21 3.92 11.61
C MET A 393 -7.95 5.12 11.05
N ILE A 394 -8.26 5.10 9.76
CA ILE A 394 -9.02 6.16 9.09
C ILE A 394 -10.51 5.84 9.18
N LYS A 395 -11.28 6.73 9.78
CA LYS A 395 -12.71 6.58 9.99
C LYS A 395 -13.47 7.83 9.59
N TYR A 396 -14.76 7.70 9.43
CA TYR A 396 -15.67 8.84 9.39
C TYR A 396 -16.74 8.72 10.48
N ARG A 397 -17.31 9.85 10.86
CA ARG A 397 -18.42 9.92 11.82
C ARG A 397 -19.72 10.10 11.06
N ASP A 398 -20.54 9.07 11.09
CA ASP A 398 -21.88 9.11 10.51
C ASP A 398 -22.71 10.24 11.12
N LYS A 399 -23.34 11.04 10.26
CA LYS A 399 -24.05 12.26 10.66
C LYS A 399 -25.31 11.99 11.48
N GLU A 400 -26.00 10.89 11.18
CA GLU A 400 -27.28 10.54 11.84
C GLU A 400 -27.06 9.76 13.12
N THR A 401 -26.27 8.68 13.04
CA THR A 401 -26.07 7.75 14.17
C THR A 401 -24.98 8.20 15.13
N LYS A 402 -24.14 9.18 14.73
CA LYS A 402 -22.93 9.63 15.46
C LYS A 402 -21.90 8.53 15.71
N LYS A 403 -22.05 7.37 15.08
CA LYS A 403 -21.10 6.25 15.17
C LYS A 403 -19.94 6.46 14.20
N SER A 404 -18.79 5.91 14.56
CA SER A 404 -17.60 5.94 13.68
C SER A 404 -17.51 4.65 12.90
N HIS A 405 -17.37 4.78 11.58
CA HIS A 405 -17.18 3.69 10.61
C HIS A 405 -15.83 3.82 9.94
N PHE A 406 -15.25 2.71 9.47
CA PHE A 406 -14.08 2.77 8.60
C PHE A 406 -14.48 3.26 7.22
N VAL A 407 -13.63 4.10 6.63
CA VAL A 407 -13.75 4.47 5.22
C VAL A 407 -13.31 3.30 4.32
N HIS A 408 -13.64 3.35 3.04
CA HIS A 408 -12.96 2.58 2.00
C HIS A 408 -11.87 3.43 1.34
N THR A 409 -10.77 2.81 0.97
CA THR A 409 -9.68 3.46 0.23
C THR A 409 -9.49 2.81 -1.12
N LEU A 410 -9.23 3.64 -2.11
CA LEU A 410 -8.94 3.22 -3.48
C LEU A 410 -7.64 3.88 -3.92
N ASN A 411 -6.89 3.19 -4.74
CA ASN A 411 -5.68 3.72 -5.34
C ASN A 411 -5.57 3.30 -6.80
N GLY A 412 -4.95 4.13 -7.62
CA GLY A 412 -4.70 3.82 -9.03
C GLY A 412 -3.64 4.73 -9.63
N SER A 413 -2.88 4.20 -10.58
CA SER A 413 -1.93 5.01 -11.32
C SER A 413 -2.63 5.87 -12.37
N GLY A 414 -2.32 7.14 -12.36
CA GLY A 414 -2.88 8.08 -13.32
C GLY A 414 -1.89 8.84 -14.22
N LEU A 415 -0.76 8.25 -14.77
CA LEU A 415 -0.29 6.89 -14.97
C LEU A 415 1.15 6.68 -14.47
N ALA A 416 1.73 5.48 -14.78
CA ALA A 416 3.18 5.23 -14.70
C ALA A 416 3.90 5.98 -15.82
N VAL A 417 4.66 7.05 -15.47
CA VAL A 417 5.19 8.02 -16.44
C VAL A 417 6.18 7.38 -17.41
N GLY A 418 7.13 6.58 -16.92
CA GLY A 418 8.12 5.91 -17.76
C GLY A 418 7.50 4.90 -18.74
N ARG A 419 6.43 4.18 -18.31
CA ARG A 419 5.69 3.27 -19.22
C ARG A 419 4.87 4.05 -20.26
N THR A 420 4.33 5.20 -19.90
CA THR A 420 3.66 6.08 -20.86
C THR A 420 4.65 6.64 -21.87
N LEU A 421 5.85 7.03 -21.42
CA LEU A 421 6.92 7.51 -22.28
C LEU A 421 7.34 6.44 -23.30
N LEU A 422 7.60 5.21 -22.85
CA LEU A 422 7.96 4.13 -23.78
C LEU A 422 6.83 3.82 -24.78
N ALA A 423 5.57 3.86 -24.34
CA ALA A 423 4.43 3.60 -25.21
C ALA A 423 4.33 4.70 -26.31
N ILE A 424 4.57 5.95 -25.96
CA ILE A 424 4.65 7.04 -26.95
C ILE A 424 5.80 6.81 -27.91
N MET A 425 7.00 6.49 -27.41
CA MET A 425 8.17 6.27 -28.28
C MET A 425 7.87 5.19 -29.33
N GLU A 426 7.29 4.07 -28.92
CA GLU A 426 7.06 2.95 -29.82
C GLU A 426 5.85 3.14 -30.75
N ASN A 427 4.72 3.70 -30.26
CA ASN A 427 3.52 3.89 -31.09
C ASN A 427 3.67 5.07 -32.08
N TYR A 428 4.49 6.08 -31.75
CA TYR A 428 4.67 7.30 -32.53
C TYR A 428 5.99 7.34 -33.33
N GLN A 429 6.78 6.23 -33.36
CA GLN A 429 8.00 6.16 -34.15
C GLN A 429 7.72 6.25 -35.65
N GLN A 430 8.68 6.79 -36.40
CA GLN A 430 8.64 6.94 -37.83
C GLN A 430 9.77 6.10 -38.48
N ALA A 431 9.65 5.87 -39.79
CA ALA A 431 10.63 5.09 -40.57
C ALA A 431 12.06 5.63 -40.49
N ASP A 432 12.23 6.94 -40.31
CA ASP A 432 13.54 7.59 -40.15
C ASP A 432 14.09 7.51 -38.71
N GLY A 433 13.38 6.86 -37.81
CA GLY A 433 13.74 6.72 -36.38
C GLY A 433 13.34 7.91 -35.52
N SER A 434 12.72 8.95 -36.09
CA SER A 434 12.15 10.05 -35.32
C SER A 434 10.87 9.63 -34.57
N ILE A 435 10.45 10.43 -33.59
CA ILE A 435 9.24 10.19 -32.78
C ILE A 435 8.35 11.44 -32.87
N VAL A 436 7.13 11.29 -33.39
CA VAL A 436 6.13 12.35 -33.38
C VAL A 436 5.61 12.53 -31.96
N ILE A 437 5.45 13.77 -31.49
CA ILE A 437 4.88 14.08 -30.21
C ILE A 437 3.35 14.11 -30.31
N PRO A 438 2.60 13.41 -29.44
CA PRO A 438 1.15 13.54 -29.35
C PRO A 438 0.74 15.03 -29.24
N GLU A 439 -0.27 15.42 -30.00
CA GLU A 439 -0.68 16.85 -30.13
C GLU A 439 -0.93 17.52 -28.77
N VAL A 440 -1.57 16.80 -27.83
CA VAL A 440 -1.87 17.28 -26.46
C VAL A 440 -0.61 17.59 -25.64
N LEU A 441 0.53 17.01 -25.99
CA LEU A 441 1.80 17.23 -25.30
C LEU A 441 2.64 18.35 -25.92
N VAL A 442 2.33 18.82 -27.14
CA VAL A 442 3.11 19.84 -27.82
C VAL A 442 3.27 21.14 -26.99
N PRO A 443 2.24 21.64 -26.30
CA PRO A 443 2.38 22.81 -25.42
C PRO A 443 3.36 22.56 -24.28
N TYR A 444 3.30 21.36 -23.62
CA TYR A 444 4.20 20.97 -22.55
C TYR A 444 5.63 20.70 -23.02
N MET A 445 5.79 20.36 -24.30
CA MET A 445 7.09 20.19 -24.98
C MET A 445 7.65 21.50 -25.53
N GLY A 446 7.00 22.66 -25.24
CA GLY A 446 7.43 23.98 -25.70
C GLY A 446 7.39 24.13 -27.22
N GLY A 447 6.37 23.57 -27.85
CA GLY A 447 6.13 23.63 -29.28
C GLY A 447 6.87 22.55 -30.10
N MET A 448 7.64 21.66 -29.46
CA MET A 448 8.28 20.54 -30.16
C MET A 448 7.23 19.53 -30.64
N THR A 449 7.21 19.23 -31.92
CA THR A 449 6.29 18.30 -32.58
C THR A 449 6.94 16.95 -32.92
N VAL A 450 8.27 16.93 -33.02
CA VAL A 450 9.04 15.71 -33.39
C VAL A 450 10.36 15.69 -32.63
N ILE A 451 10.76 14.51 -32.14
CA ILE A 451 12.09 14.21 -31.61
C ILE A 451 12.91 13.56 -32.73
N LYS A 452 14.08 14.15 -33.01
CA LYS A 452 15.03 13.68 -34.03
C LYS A 452 16.39 13.45 -33.43
#